data_085bd895b286c013e1eeb6106663a3d9
#
_entry.id   085bd895b286c013e1eeb6106663a3d9
#
_cell.length_a   1.000
_cell.length_b   1.000
_cell.length_c   1.000
_cell.angle_alpha   90.00
_cell.angle_beta   90.00
_cell.angle_gamma   90.00
#
_symmetry.space_group_name_H-M   'P 1'
#
loop_
_entity.id
_entity.type
_entity.pdbx_description
1 polymer ?
#
loop_
_entity_poly.entity_id
_entity_poly.type
_entity_poly.pdbx_seq_one_letter_code
_entity_poly.pdbx_strand_id
1 'polypeptide(L)'
;LAKGIIAAAKKTVHPEGFKTIPGSGAQGKVSGKLVQVVSPVYVKDNIAEAQDKRIVQLQAQGKTVVYVLLEGKIAGAIALADLLRPEAKQAIVSLQNQGIKCMMLTGDNRLVAKWVSDEIGLDEYFAEVMPQQKAQKVKEVQSRGYVVAMTGDGINDAPALAQADVGIAVGAGTDVAIETADIILVRSNPNDVLGIIGLAKATYRKLIQNLIWATGYNIVAIPLAAGVLYNTGIVISPAIGAVLMSLSTVIVAINARLLKLKQ
;
A
#
# COMPACT_ATOMS: atom_id res chain seq x y z
N LEU A 1 12.80 -15.47 6.94
CA LEU A 1 13.85 -16.33 6.36
C LEU A 1 13.75 -17.78 6.87
N ALA A 2 13.90 -18.07 8.18
CA ALA A 2 13.94 -19.41 8.74
C ALA A 2 12.68 -20.25 8.39
N LYS A 3 11.47 -19.68 8.51
CA LYS A 3 10.23 -20.38 8.17
C LYS A 3 10.18 -20.84 6.71
N GLY A 4 10.65 -20.02 5.77
CA GLY A 4 10.70 -20.38 4.35
C GLY A 4 11.69 -21.52 4.06
N ILE A 5 12.85 -21.51 4.71
CA ILE A 5 13.85 -22.59 4.59
C ILE A 5 13.28 -23.90 5.16
N ILE A 6 12.65 -23.85 6.34
CA ILE A 6 12.05 -25.03 6.98
C ILE A 6 10.92 -25.60 6.11
N ALA A 7 10.07 -24.75 5.53
CA ALA A 7 8.96 -25.19 4.68
C ALA A 7 9.44 -25.90 3.39
N ALA A 8 10.60 -25.50 2.86
CA ALA A 8 11.22 -26.15 1.69
C ALA A 8 12.04 -27.41 2.04
N ALA A 9 12.37 -27.61 3.30
CA ALA A 9 13.19 -28.73 3.74
C ALA A 9 12.38 -30.03 3.85
N LYS A 10 12.87 -31.10 3.23
CA LYS A 10 12.26 -32.44 3.36
C LYS A 10 12.45 -33.08 4.75
N LYS A 11 13.49 -32.66 5.47
CA LYS A 11 13.85 -33.15 6.80
C LYS A 11 14.55 -32.04 7.57
N THR A 12 14.22 -31.89 8.83
CA THR A 12 14.88 -30.97 9.77
C THR A 12 15.67 -31.73 10.82
N VAL A 13 16.82 -31.20 11.21
CA VAL A 13 17.66 -31.75 12.27
C VAL A 13 17.94 -30.64 13.28
N HIS A 14 17.86 -30.92 14.57
CA HIS A 14 18.20 -29.95 15.61
C HIS A 14 19.73 -29.85 15.76
N PRO A 15 20.27 -28.61 15.68
CA PRO A 15 21.70 -28.41 15.89
C PRO A 15 22.02 -28.44 17.39
N GLU A 16 23.19 -28.97 17.72
CA GLU A 16 23.80 -28.84 19.05
C GLU A 16 24.59 -27.53 19.14
N GLY A 17 24.62 -26.91 20.32
CA GLY A 17 25.45 -25.73 20.57
C GLY A 17 25.12 -24.54 19.69
N PHE A 18 23.80 -24.30 19.43
CA PHE A 18 23.34 -23.16 18.64
C PHE A 18 23.82 -21.83 19.22
N LYS A 19 24.44 -21.00 18.39
CA LYS A 19 24.87 -19.63 18.72
C LYS A 19 24.55 -18.67 17.58
N THR A 20 24.12 -17.47 17.94
CA THR A 20 23.94 -16.36 16.97
C THR A 20 25.29 -15.70 16.71
N ILE A 21 25.56 -15.36 15.47
CA ILE A 21 26.66 -14.48 15.07
C ILE A 21 26.06 -13.08 14.90
N PRO A 22 26.32 -12.13 15.83
CA PRO A 22 25.67 -10.82 15.82
C PRO A 22 25.83 -10.13 14.47
N GLY A 23 24.69 -9.66 13.90
CA GLY A 23 24.66 -8.95 12.61
C GLY A 23 24.99 -9.78 11.37
N SER A 24 25.35 -11.07 11.53
CA SER A 24 25.91 -11.85 10.42
C SER A 24 25.25 -13.20 10.18
N GLY A 25 24.62 -13.81 11.21
CA GLY A 25 23.98 -15.10 11.02
C GLY A 25 23.88 -15.97 12.27
N ALA A 26 23.97 -17.30 12.09
CA ALA A 26 23.92 -18.28 13.17
C ALA A 26 24.81 -19.49 12.86
N GLN A 27 25.20 -20.21 13.91
CA GLN A 27 25.98 -21.42 13.80
C GLN A 27 25.53 -22.49 14.81
N GLY A 28 25.85 -23.73 14.49
CA GLY A 28 25.62 -24.89 15.37
C GLY A 28 26.28 -26.14 14.82
N LYS A 29 26.37 -27.19 15.64
CA LYS A 29 26.91 -28.47 15.19
C LYS A 29 25.78 -29.38 14.72
N VAL A 30 25.93 -29.96 13.54
CA VAL A 30 25.02 -30.96 12.97
C VAL A 30 25.81 -32.19 12.63
N SER A 31 25.49 -33.31 13.23
CA SER A 31 26.24 -34.58 13.08
C SER A 31 27.77 -34.41 13.36
N GLY A 32 28.07 -33.67 14.41
CA GLY A 32 29.47 -33.40 14.83
C GLY A 32 30.23 -32.35 14.05
N LYS A 33 29.68 -31.83 12.93
CA LYS A 33 30.31 -30.82 12.07
C LYS A 33 29.75 -29.43 12.34
N LEU A 34 30.61 -28.42 12.32
CA LEU A 34 30.21 -27.03 12.45
C LEU A 34 29.50 -26.56 11.17
N VAL A 35 28.24 -26.16 11.31
CA VAL A 35 27.44 -25.54 10.24
C VAL A 35 27.19 -24.10 10.60
N GLN A 36 27.44 -23.19 9.67
CA GLN A 36 27.16 -21.75 9.81
C GLN A 36 26.25 -21.29 8.68
N VAL A 37 25.25 -20.51 9.01
CA VAL A 37 24.37 -19.85 8.02
C VAL A 37 24.60 -18.37 8.18
N VAL A 38 25.19 -17.72 7.18
CA VAL A 38 25.73 -16.37 7.29
C VAL A 38 25.34 -15.48 6.11
N SER A 39 25.40 -14.17 6.35
CA SER A 39 25.14 -13.15 5.35
C SER A 39 26.26 -13.06 4.29
N PRO A 40 25.98 -12.49 3.11
CA PRO A 40 27.01 -12.23 2.09
C PRO A 40 28.15 -11.33 2.60
N VAL A 41 27.84 -10.39 3.50
CA VAL A 41 28.83 -9.49 4.10
C VAL A 41 29.85 -10.28 4.92
N TYR A 42 29.38 -11.20 5.77
CA TYR A 42 30.28 -12.08 6.55
C TYR A 42 31.24 -12.87 5.66
N VAL A 43 30.72 -13.40 4.54
CA VAL A 43 31.56 -14.20 3.61
C VAL A 43 32.57 -13.32 2.89
N LYS A 44 32.18 -12.12 2.46
CA LYS A 44 33.09 -11.15 1.82
C LYS A 44 34.25 -10.75 2.74
N ASP A 45 33.96 -10.55 4.02
CA ASP A 45 34.94 -10.08 5.00
C ASP A 45 35.88 -11.21 5.50
N ASN A 46 35.44 -12.47 5.45
CA ASN A 46 36.13 -13.60 6.05
C ASN A 46 36.59 -14.69 5.05
N ILE A 47 36.10 -14.70 3.81
CA ILE A 47 36.36 -15.76 2.83
C ILE A 47 36.57 -15.15 1.43
N ALA A 48 37.81 -15.22 0.94
CA ALA A 48 38.23 -14.57 -0.31
C ALA A 48 37.59 -15.13 -1.61
N GLU A 49 37.00 -16.34 -1.58
CA GLU A 49 36.51 -17.07 -2.79
C GLU A 49 35.04 -16.82 -3.14
N ALA A 50 34.42 -15.77 -2.63
CA ALA A 50 32.96 -15.67 -2.53
C ALA A 50 32.19 -15.07 -3.73
N GLN A 51 32.73 -15.00 -4.93
CA GLN A 51 32.00 -14.46 -6.08
C GLN A 51 31.63 -15.52 -7.13
N ASP A 52 30.73 -16.46 -6.77
CA ASP A 52 30.06 -17.28 -7.79
C ASP A 52 29.08 -16.38 -8.58
N LYS A 53 29.28 -16.30 -9.91
CA LYS A 53 28.43 -15.52 -10.82
C LYS A 53 26.94 -15.81 -10.66
N ARG A 54 26.58 -17.06 -10.31
CA ARG A 54 25.19 -17.47 -10.04
C ARG A 54 24.60 -16.75 -8.85
N ILE A 55 25.39 -16.52 -7.79
CA ILE A 55 24.92 -15.81 -6.60
C ILE A 55 24.72 -14.34 -6.90
N VAL A 56 25.63 -13.72 -7.64
CA VAL A 56 25.47 -12.33 -8.12
C VAL A 56 24.19 -12.18 -8.96
N GLN A 57 23.89 -13.14 -9.83
CA GLN A 57 22.66 -13.14 -10.61
C GLN A 57 21.41 -13.28 -9.73
N LEU A 58 21.44 -14.15 -8.71
CA LEU A 58 20.33 -14.31 -7.78
C LEU A 58 20.08 -13.03 -6.96
N GLN A 59 21.14 -12.35 -6.54
CA GLN A 59 21.05 -11.05 -5.85
C GLN A 59 20.51 -9.96 -6.79
N ALA A 60 20.96 -9.95 -8.05
CA ALA A 60 20.44 -9.02 -9.07
C ALA A 60 18.94 -9.25 -9.37
N GLN A 61 18.44 -10.47 -9.13
CA GLN A 61 17.01 -10.81 -9.21
C GLN A 61 16.23 -10.44 -7.92
N GLY A 62 16.80 -9.64 -7.03
CA GLY A 62 16.13 -9.21 -5.80
C GLY A 62 16.03 -10.30 -4.72
N LYS A 63 16.76 -11.41 -4.86
CA LYS A 63 16.73 -12.50 -3.87
C LYS A 63 17.67 -12.22 -2.71
N THR A 64 17.21 -12.47 -1.50
CA THR A 64 18.07 -12.50 -0.31
C THR A 64 18.85 -13.79 -0.32
N VAL A 65 20.18 -13.69 -0.38
CA VAL A 65 21.06 -14.87 -0.38
C VAL A 65 21.72 -15.02 1.00
N VAL A 66 21.69 -16.22 1.54
CA VAL A 66 22.47 -16.61 2.71
C VAL A 66 23.40 -17.77 2.34
N TYR A 67 24.62 -17.75 2.87
CA TYR A 67 25.58 -18.80 2.62
C TYR A 67 25.53 -19.86 3.73
N VAL A 68 25.71 -21.10 3.33
CA VAL A 68 25.89 -22.23 4.25
C VAL A 68 27.35 -22.65 4.22
N LEU A 69 27.98 -22.53 5.36
CA LEU A 69 29.38 -22.98 5.55
C LEU A 69 29.39 -24.29 6.31
N LEU A 70 30.30 -25.19 5.92
CA LEU A 70 30.62 -26.43 6.63
C LEU A 70 32.08 -26.42 6.99
N GLU A 71 32.40 -26.49 8.28
CA GLU A 71 33.78 -26.40 8.79
C GLU A 71 34.52 -25.17 8.21
N GLY A 72 33.83 -24.00 8.15
CA GLY A 72 34.40 -22.76 7.63
C GLY A 72 34.51 -22.62 6.11
N LYS A 73 34.16 -23.67 5.35
CA LYS A 73 34.17 -23.64 3.87
C LYS A 73 32.78 -23.48 3.31
N ILE A 74 32.64 -22.75 2.21
CA ILE A 74 31.32 -22.57 1.54
C ILE A 74 30.85 -23.93 1.00
N ALA A 75 29.79 -24.46 1.57
CA ALA A 75 29.10 -25.66 1.12
C ALA A 75 27.98 -25.35 0.09
N GLY A 76 27.43 -24.16 0.15
CA GLY A 76 26.38 -23.72 -0.77
C GLY A 76 25.76 -22.38 -0.36
N ALA A 77 24.72 -21.98 -1.09
CA ALA A 77 23.95 -20.81 -0.77
C ALA A 77 22.45 -21.10 -0.91
N ILE A 78 21.64 -20.43 -0.10
CA ILE A 78 20.19 -20.49 -0.15
C ILE A 78 19.70 -19.10 -0.56
N ALA A 79 19.00 -19.03 -1.70
CA ALA A 79 18.36 -17.81 -2.16
C ALA A 79 16.89 -17.83 -1.76
N LEU A 80 16.44 -16.77 -1.12
CA LEU A 80 15.06 -16.57 -0.70
C LEU A 80 14.52 -15.37 -1.47
N ALA A 81 13.31 -15.51 -2.01
CA ALA A 81 12.59 -14.41 -2.62
C ALA A 81 11.26 -14.25 -1.89
N ASP A 82 10.87 -13.03 -1.63
CA ASP A 82 9.50 -12.73 -1.26
C ASP A 82 8.61 -12.95 -2.48
N LEU A 83 7.54 -13.70 -2.31
CA LEU A 83 6.57 -13.93 -3.37
C LEU A 83 5.73 -12.65 -3.50
N LEU A 84 5.86 -11.99 -4.64
CA LEU A 84 4.92 -10.93 -4.99
C LEU A 84 3.52 -11.53 -5.10
N ARG A 85 2.55 -10.87 -4.48
CA ARG A 85 1.17 -11.30 -4.58
C ARG A 85 0.69 -11.10 -6.02
N PRO A 86 0.07 -12.11 -6.64
CA PRO A 86 -0.44 -11.98 -8.02
C PRO A 86 -1.39 -10.78 -8.19
N GLU A 87 -2.17 -10.49 -7.14
CA GLU A 87 -3.13 -9.38 -7.10
C GLU A 87 -2.46 -8.02 -7.11
N ALA A 88 -1.20 -7.90 -6.65
CA ALA A 88 -0.49 -6.63 -6.57
C ALA A 88 -0.27 -6.02 -7.96
N LYS A 89 0.21 -6.81 -8.92
CA LYS A 89 0.42 -6.35 -10.31
C LYS A 89 -0.89 -5.87 -10.95
N GLN A 90 -1.96 -6.65 -10.77
CA GLN A 90 -3.27 -6.29 -11.31
C GLN A 90 -3.82 -5.01 -10.68
N ALA A 91 -3.66 -4.83 -9.36
CA ALA A 91 -4.06 -3.63 -8.66
C ALA A 91 -3.30 -2.39 -9.16
N ILE A 92 -1.97 -2.47 -9.31
CA ILE A 92 -1.14 -1.38 -9.83
C ILE A 92 -1.60 -0.97 -11.23
N VAL A 93 -1.73 -1.91 -12.17
CA VAL A 93 -2.22 -1.62 -13.53
C VAL A 93 -3.60 -0.94 -13.51
N SER A 94 -4.50 -1.41 -12.63
CA SER A 94 -5.84 -0.84 -12.51
C SER A 94 -5.83 0.58 -11.95
N LEU A 95 -4.91 0.90 -11.02
CA LEU A 95 -4.71 2.25 -10.49
C LEU A 95 -4.13 3.18 -11.56
N GLN A 96 -3.11 2.73 -12.28
CA GLN A 96 -2.47 3.49 -13.37
C GLN A 96 -3.45 3.79 -14.51
N ASN A 97 -4.32 2.86 -14.86
CA ASN A 97 -5.41 3.08 -15.84
C ASN A 97 -6.42 4.14 -15.39
N GLN A 98 -6.48 4.45 -14.09
CA GLN A 98 -7.28 5.54 -13.54
C GLN A 98 -6.50 6.86 -13.43
N GLY A 99 -5.27 6.93 -13.96
CA GLY A 99 -4.39 8.11 -13.90
C GLY A 99 -3.69 8.29 -12.57
N ILE A 100 -3.62 7.25 -11.72
CA ILE A 100 -2.96 7.29 -10.42
C ILE A 100 -1.54 6.76 -10.58
N LYS A 101 -0.53 7.55 -10.22
CA LYS A 101 0.85 7.11 -10.17
C LYS A 101 1.09 6.23 -8.95
N CYS A 102 1.73 5.09 -9.17
CA CYS A 102 2.01 4.11 -8.14
C CYS A 102 3.50 4.11 -7.81
N MET A 103 3.82 4.38 -6.54
CA MET A 103 5.19 4.49 -6.06
C MET A 103 5.41 3.54 -4.89
N MET A 104 6.61 2.99 -4.76
CA MET A 104 6.98 2.13 -3.63
C MET A 104 7.97 2.84 -2.72
N LEU A 105 7.76 2.69 -1.41
CA LEU A 105 8.61 3.23 -0.36
C LEU A 105 9.04 2.06 0.54
N THR A 106 10.30 1.65 0.44
CA THR A 106 10.80 0.45 1.12
C THR A 106 12.14 0.66 1.81
N GLY A 107 12.38 -0.09 2.89
CA GLY A 107 13.69 -0.21 3.54
C GLY A 107 14.62 -1.21 2.87
N ASP A 108 14.15 -1.97 1.87
CA ASP A 108 14.94 -2.94 1.16
C ASP A 108 16.06 -2.28 0.35
N ASN A 109 17.11 -3.07 0.05
CA ASN A 109 18.19 -2.60 -0.79
C ASN A 109 17.71 -2.27 -2.21
N ARG A 110 18.48 -1.42 -2.90
CA ARG A 110 18.12 -0.88 -4.20
C ARG A 110 17.91 -1.94 -5.29
N LEU A 111 18.61 -3.08 -5.23
CA LEU A 111 18.47 -4.16 -6.20
C LEU A 111 17.13 -4.87 -6.06
N VAL A 112 16.73 -5.18 -4.82
CA VAL A 112 15.43 -5.78 -4.50
C VAL A 112 14.30 -4.83 -4.90
N ALA A 113 14.40 -3.57 -4.48
CA ALA A 113 13.39 -2.55 -4.78
C ALA A 113 13.22 -2.35 -6.29
N LYS A 114 14.33 -2.29 -7.04
CA LYS A 114 14.28 -2.19 -8.49
C LYS A 114 13.60 -3.40 -9.11
N TRP A 115 13.98 -4.61 -8.71
CA TRP A 115 13.37 -5.82 -9.24
C TRP A 115 11.86 -5.86 -8.98
N VAL A 116 11.42 -5.56 -7.76
CA VAL A 116 9.98 -5.49 -7.40
C VAL A 116 9.28 -4.45 -8.27
N SER A 117 9.84 -3.25 -8.38
CA SER A 117 9.29 -2.15 -9.18
C SER A 117 9.10 -2.54 -10.64
N ASP A 118 10.12 -3.15 -11.24
CA ASP A 118 10.09 -3.59 -12.64
C ASP A 118 9.05 -4.72 -12.84
N GLU A 119 8.95 -5.68 -11.89
CA GLU A 119 8.05 -6.84 -12.00
C GLU A 119 6.57 -6.46 -11.90
N ILE A 120 6.20 -5.53 -11.01
CA ILE A 120 4.81 -5.10 -10.84
C ILE A 120 4.45 -3.83 -11.63
N GLY A 121 5.45 -3.19 -12.26
CA GLY A 121 5.26 -2.05 -13.14
C GLY A 121 5.00 -0.73 -12.42
N LEU A 122 5.77 -0.42 -11.37
CA LEU A 122 5.64 0.85 -10.65
C LEU A 122 6.20 2.03 -11.45
N ASP A 123 5.65 3.22 -11.22
CA ASP A 123 6.13 4.46 -11.84
C ASP A 123 7.44 4.95 -11.21
N GLU A 124 7.61 4.74 -9.89
CA GLU A 124 8.79 5.18 -9.14
C GLU A 124 8.98 4.31 -7.89
N TYR A 125 10.20 4.25 -7.37
CA TYR A 125 10.48 3.61 -6.09
C TYR A 125 11.56 4.35 -5.30
N PHE A 126 11.45 4.30 -3.97
CA PHE A 126 12.42 4.78 -3.00
C PHE A 126 12.90 3.59 -2.18
N ALA A 127 14.17 3.25 -2.33
CA ALA A 127 14.83 2.14 -1.63
C ALA A 127 15.68 2.65 -0.46
N GLU A 128 16.03 1.74 0.46
CA GLU A 128 16.93 2.01 1.59
C GLU A 128 16.43 3.15 2.51
N VAL A 129 15.09 3.31 2.57
CA VAL A 129 14.45 4.36 3.36
C VAL A 129 14.19 3.86 4.77
N MET A 130 14.85 4.46 5.75
CA MET A 130 14.62 4.15 7.16
C MET A 130 13.21 4.58 7.61
N PRO A 131 12.61 3.92 8.61
CA PRO A 131 11.25 4.26 9.09
C PRO A 131 11.07 5.76 9.37
N GLN A 132 12.06 6.41 9.99
CA GLN A 132 12.03 7.83 10.32
C GLN A 132 12.05 8.76 9.09
N GLN A 133 12.56 8.26 7.97
CA GLN A 133 12.67 9.02 6.71
C GLN A 133 11.44 8.87 5.81
N LYS A 134 10.57 7.89 6.08
CA LYS A 134 9.40 7.62 5.23
C LYS A 134 8.46 8.81 5.14
N ALA A 135 8.17 9.48 6.25
CA ALA A 135 7.35 10.70 6.27
C ALA A 135 7.96 11.82 5.43
N GLN A 136 9.29 11.98 5.47
CA GLN A 136 9.98 12.99 4.67
C GLN A 136 9.89 12.67 3.17
N LYS A 137 9.92 11.39 2.77
CA LYS A 137 9.73 10.98 1.37
C LYS A 137 8.30 11.24 0.89
N VAL A 138 7.29 11.01 1.72
CA VAL A 138 5.91 11.40 1.41
C VAL A 138 5.83 12.91 1.17
N LYS A 139 6.40 13.73 2.07
CA LYS A 139 6.45 15.18 1.93
C LYS A 139 7.19 15.63 0.65
N GLU A 140 8.26 14.93 0.27
CA GLU A 140 8.97 15.19 -0.99
C GLU A 140 8.06 14.97 -2.20
N VAL A 141 7.27 13.90 -2.22
CA VAL A 141 6.30 13.61 -3.29
C VAL A 141 5.19 14.66 -3.32
N GLN A 142 4.66 15.06 -2.15
CA GLN A 142 3.67 16.14 -2.04
C GLN A 142 4.21 17.47 -2.57
N SER A 143 5.50 17.79 -2.33
CA SER A 143 6.12 19.02 -2.83
C SER A 143 6.23 19.09 -4.36
N ARG A 144 6.12 17.96 -5.04
CA ARG A 144 6.03 17.86 -6.51
C ARG A 144 4.61 18.16 -7.04
N GLY A 145 3.65 18.51 -6.15
CA GLY A 145 2.25 18.84 -6.49
C GLY A 145 1.32 17.63 -6.57
N TYR A 146 1.73 16.48 -6.06
CA TYR A 146 0.85 15.30 -5.98
C TYR A 146 0.03 15.29 -4.69
N VAL A 147 -1.22 14.84 -4.80
CA VAL A 147 -2.03 14.40 -3.66
C VAL A 147 -1.67 12.94 -3.39
N VAL A 148 -1.18 12.66 -2.20
CA VAL A 148 -0.56 11.38 -1.84
C VAL A 148 -1.47 10.56 -0.96
N ALA A 149 -1.85 9.37 -1.42
CA ALA A 149 -2.40 8.32 -0.57
C ALA A 149 -1.27 7.35 -0.18
N MET A 150 -0.98 7.22 1.10
CA MET A 150 0.00 6.28 1.63
C MET A 150 -0.70 5.02 2.11
N THR A 151 -0.21 3.85 1.66
CA THR A 151 -0.70 2.55 2.11
C THR A 151 0.40 1.81 2.85
N GLY A 152 0.14 1.34 4.07
CA GLY A 152 1.14 0.65 4.90
C GLY A 152 0.52 -0.27 5.94
N ASP A 153 1.35 -1.04 6.66
CA ASP A 153 0.92 -1.94 7.75
C ASP A 153 0.72 -1.23 9.09
N GLY A 154 1.11 0.02 9.19
CA GLY A 154 0.88 0.91 10.31
C GLY A 154 1.94 0.91 11.40
N ILE A 155 2.73 -0.13 11.59
CA ILE A 155 3.71 -0.17 12.70
C ILE A 155 4.90 0.75 12.40
N ASN A 156 5.55 0.51 11.28
CA ASN A 156 6.73 1.27 10.84
C ASN A 156 6.37 2.44 9.92
N ASP A 157 5.13 2.46 9.42
CA ASP A 157 4.64 3.42 8.44
C ASP A 157 3.76 4.53 9.06
N ALA A 158 3.45 4.44 10.37
CA ALA A 158 2.57 5.39 11.04
C ALA A 158 2.94 6.88 10.80
N PRO A 159 4.21 7.31 10.88
CA PRO A 159 4.56 8.69 10.56
C PRO A 159 4.33 9.07 9.09
N ALA A 160 4.47 8.11 8.17
CA ALA A 160 4.23 8.33 6.74
C ALA A 160 2.74 8.34 6.40
N LEU A 161 1.94 7.48 7.07
CA LEU A 161 0.47 7.49 6.98
C LEU A 161 -0.09 8.82 7.45
N ALA A 162 0.37 9.31 8.61
CA ALA A 162 -0.06 10.61 9.16
C ALA A 162 0.40 11.82 8.31
N GLN A 163 1.53 11.71 7.57
CA GLN A 163 2.03 12.78 6.70
C GLN A 163 1.27 12.85 5.37
N ALA A 164 0.75 11.74 4.87
CA ALA A 164 0.05 11.68 3.59
C ALA A 164 -1.25 12.50 3.61
N ASP A 165 -1.76 12.87 2.43
CA ASP A 165 -3.08 13.51 2.32
C ASP A 165 -4.21 12.51 2.64
N VAL A 166 -3.95 11.21 2.45
CA VAL A 166 -4.80 10.10 2.90
C VAL A 166 -3.93 8.94 3.36
N GLY A 167 -4.00 8.58 4.63
CA GLY A 167 -3.35 7.39 5.20
C GLY A 167 -4.29 6.17 5.13
N ILE A 168 -3.81 5.07 4.55
CA ILE A 168 -4.56 3.81 4.42
C ILE A 168 -3.77 2.69 5.10
N ALA A 169 -4.23 2.23 6.25
CA ALA A 169 -3.67 1.07 6.93
C ALA A 169 -4.25 -0.23 6.35
N VAL A 170 -3.41 -1.24 6.11
CA VAL A 170 -3.80 -2.55 5.58
C VAL A 170 -3.50 -3.67 6.57
N GLY A 171 -4.42 -4.64 6.65
CA GLY A 171 -4.34 -5.73 7.61
C GLY A 171 -5.09 -5.42 8.90
N ALA A 172 -5.24 -6.42 9.78
CA ALA A 172 -5.82 -6.23 11.10
C ALA A 172 -4.87 -5.32 11.92
N GLY A 173 -5.07 -4.03 11.77
CA GLY A 173 -4.18 -2.99 12.23
C GLY A 173 -3.81 -3.13 13.71
N THR A 174 -2.56 -2.85 14.01
CA THR A 174 -2.14 -2.56 15.38
C THR A 174 -2.85 -1.29 15.85
N ASP A 175 -3.03 -1.14 17.16
CA ASP A 175 -3.66 0.06 17.75
C ASP A 175 -3.06 1.37 17.20
N VAL A 176 -1.75 1.37 16.92
CA VAL A 176 -1.03 2.51 16.31
C VAL A 176 -1.50 2.82 14.88
N ALA A 177 -1.82 1.81 14.08
CA ALA A 177 -2.35 2.02 12.71
C ALA A 177 -3.76 2.61 12.75
N ILE A 178 -4.57 2.17 13.72
CA ILE A 178 -5.93 2.66 13.93
C ILE A 178 -5.94 4.14 14.31
N GLU A 179 -4.94 4.59 15.08
CA GLU A 179 -4.84 5.99 15.53
C GLU A 179 -4.28 6.93 14.46
N THR A 180 -3.53 6.42 13.47
CA THR A 180 -2.79 7.27 12.52
C THR A 180 -3.33 7.27 11.11
N ALA A 181 -4.12 6.26 10.72
CA ALA A 181 -4.67 6.15 9.37
C ALA A 181 -6.09 6.71 9.27
N ASP A 182 -6.39 7.37 8.15
CA ASP A 182 -7.75 7.84 7.85
C ASP A 182 -8.68 6.68 7.46
N ILE A 183 -8.11 5.62 6.87
CA ILE A 183 -8.85 4.45 6.40
C ILE A 183 -8.14 3.18 6.85
N ILE A 184 -8.92 2.21 7.33
CA ILE A 184 -8.41 0.90 7.76
C ILE A 184 -9.03 -0.18 6.89
N LEU A 185 -8.19 -0.91 6.16
CA LEU A 185 -8.58 -2.08 5.38
C LEU A 185 -8.28 -3.34 6.20
N VAL A 186 -9.33 -4.04 6.60
CA VAL A 186 -9.22 -5.23 7.48
C VAL A 186 -8.43 -6.35 6.81
N ARG A 187 -8.52 -6.48 5.48
CA ARG A 187 -7.77 -7.47 4.70
C ARG A 187 -6.52 -6.84 4.10
N SER A 188 -5.41 -7.57 4.10
CA SER A 188 -4.18 -7.17 3.40
C SER A 188 -4.28 -7.50 1.89
N ASN A 189 -5.31 -6.98 1.20
CA ASN A 189 -5.48 -7.20 -0.23
C ASN A 189 -5.34 -5.87 -1.00
N PRO A 190 -4.39 -5.76 -1.95
CA PRO A 190 -4.21 -4.55 -2.75
C PRO A 190 -5.47 -4.12 -3.52
N ASN A 191 -6.34 -5.05 -3.88
CA ASN A 191 -7.60 -4.74 -4.55
C ASN A 191 -8.59 -3.97 -3.65
N ASP A 192 -8.47 -4.05 -2.32
CA ASP A 192 -9.32 -3.31 -1.41
C ASP A 192 -9.03 -1.80 -1.50
N VAL A 193 -7.79 -1.40 -1.84
CA VAL A 193 -7.43 -0.01 -2.15
C VAL A 193 -8.16 0.50 -3.38
N LEU A 194 -8.27 -0.32 -4.44
CA LEU A 194 -9.08 0.00 -5.62
C LEU A 194 -10.56 0.18 -5.25
N GLY A 195 -11.08 -0.70 -4.40
CA GLY A 195 -12.46 -0.64 -3.91
C GLY A 195 -12.76 0.67 -3.19
N ILE A 196 -11.87 1.12 -2.30
CA ILE A 196 -12.01 2.40 -1.58
C ILE A 196 -11.97 3.59 -2.53
N ILE A 197 -11.04 3.62 -3.49
CA ILE A 197 -10.96 4.71 -4.48
C ILE A 197 -12.23 4.74 -5.34
N GLY A 198 -12.73 3.57 -5.75
CA GLY A 198 -13.99 3.46 -6.48
C GLY A 198 -15.19 3.97 -5.68
N LEU A 199 -15.28 3.61 -4.40
CA LEU A 199 -16.32 4.09 -3.48
C LEU A 199 -16.24 5.60 -3.30
N ALA A 200 -15.05 6.15 -3.04
CA ALA A 200 -14.84 7.58 -2.87
C ALA A 200 -15.29 8.37 -4.12
N LYS A 201 -14.89 7.94 -5.32
CA LYS A 201 -15.31 8.56 -6.60
C LYS A 201 -16.83 8.47 -6.81
N ALA A 202 -17.45 7.34 -6.49
CA ALA A 202 -18.89 7.17 -6.62
C ALA A 202 -19.67 8.06 -5.63
N THR A 203 -19.21 8.12 -4.38
CA THR A 203 -19.77 8.97 -3.33
C THR A 203 -19.65 10.45 -3.68
N TYR A 204 -18.47 10.89 -4.11
CA TYR A 204 -18.25 12.27 -4.54
C TYR A 204 -19.17 12.68 -5.70
N ARG A 205 -19.34 11.80 -6.71
CA ARG A 205 -20.26 12.03 -7.82
C ARG A 205 -21.70 12.20 -7.34
N LYS A 206 -22.14 11.36 -6.39
CA LYS A 206 -23.48 11.48 -5.79
C LYS A 206 -23.65 12.76 -4.98
N LEU A 207 -22.62 13.17 -4.25
CA LEU A 207 -22.62 14.42 -3.50
C LEU A 207 -22.80 15.62 -4.44
N ILE A 208 -22.04 15.68 -5.53
CA ILE A 208 -22.18 16.75 -6.55
C ILE A 208 -23.56 16.72 -7.19
N GLN A 209 -24.10 15.55 -7.54
CA GLN A 209 -25.46 15.43 -8.07
C GLN A 209 -26.50 15.98 -7.09
N ASN A 210 -26.40 15.60 -5.81
CA ASN A 210 -27.31 16.09 -4.78
C ASN A 210 -27.19 17.59 -4.57
N LEU A 211 -25.98 18.14 -4.60
CA LEU A 211 -25.75 19.58 -4.49
C LEU A 211 -26.39 20.34 -5.68
N ILE A 212 -26.19 19.83 -6.91
CA ILE A 212 -26.82 20.42 -8.11
C ILE A 212 -28.33 20.40 -8.01
N TRP A 213 -28.96 19.30 -7.58
CA TRP A 213 -30.38 19.21 -7.39
C TRP A 213 -30.88 20.18 -6.33
N ALA A 214 -30.26 20.20 -5.17
CA ALA A 214 -30.64 21.07 -4.05
C ALA A 214 -30.47 22.56 -4.38
N THR A 215 -29.36 22.94 -5.02
CA THR A 215 -29.06 24.34 -5.38
C THR A 215 -29.87 24.78 -6.61
N GLY A 216 -29.95 23.93 -7.64
CA GLY A 216 -30.64 24.22 -8.87
C GLY A 216 -32.14 24.53 -8.66
N TYR A 217 -32.78 23.76 -7.79
CA TYR A 217 -34.14 24.05 -7.37
C TYR A 217 -34.28 25.45 -6.74
N ASN A 218 -33.41 25.79 -5.80
CA ASN A 218 -33.44 27.06 -5.09
C ASN A 218 -33.15 28.26 -5.99
N ILE A 219 -32.25 28.12 -6.98
CA ILE A 219 -31.95 29.17 -7.97
C ILE A 219 -33.20 29.56 -8.77
N VAL A 220 -34.10 28.64 -9.04
CA VAL A 220 -35.33 28.87 -9.76
C VAL A 220 -36.47 29.29 -8.82
N ALA A 221 -36.64 28.58 -7.72
CA ALA A 221 -37.78 28.76 -6.81
C ALA A 221 -37.73 30.09 -6.04
N ILE A 222 -36.53 30.53 -5.58
CA ILE A 222 -36.38 31.77 -4.81
C ILE A 222 -36.75 33.01 -5.63
N PRO A 223 -36.26 33.24 -6.87
CA PRO A 223 -36.68 34.36 -7.69
C PRO A 223 -38.16 34.34 -8.01
N LEU A 224 -38.73 33.16 -8.30
CA LEU A 224 -40.17 33.02 -8.57
C LEU A 224 -41.03 33.34 -7.35
N ALA A 225 -40.62 32.89 -6.18
CA ALA A 225 -41.27 33.23 -4.91
C ALA A 225 -41.11 34.73 -4.54
N ALA A 226 -40.00 35.36 -4.94
CA ALA A 226 -39.76 36.78 -4.79
C ALA A 226 -40.57 37.64 -5.78
N GLY A 227 -41.34 37.02 -6.71
CA GLY A 227 -42.22 37.72 -7.61
C GLY A 227 -41.55 38.27 -8.87
N VAL A 228 -40.40 37.75 -9.31
CA VAL A 228 -39.71 38.19 -10.54
C VAL A 228 -40.61 38.13 -11.77
N LEU A 229 -41.54 37.17 -11.80
CA LEU A 229 -42.52 37.00 -12.86
C LEU A 229 -43.93 37.50 -12.49
N TYR A 230 -44.06 38.37 -11.46
CA TYR A 230 -45.35 38.91 -11.01
C TYR A 230 -46.14 39.59 -12.15
N ASN A 231 -45.44 40.38 -12.98
CA ASN A 231 -46.03 41.10 -14.10
C ASN A 231 -46.56 40.18 -15.22
N THR A 232 -46.15 38.91 -15.25
CA THR A 232 -46.64 37.90 -16.21
C THR A 232 -47.73 37.00 -15.61
N GLY A 233 -48.20 37.29 -14.38
CA GLY A 233 -49.21 36.51 -13.68
C GLY A 233 -48.68 35.21 -13.03
N ILE A 234 -47.38 34.96 -13.04
CA ILE A 234 -46.80 33.76 -12.45
C ILE A 234 -46.29 34.11 -11.04
N VAL A 235 -46.99 33.58 -10.03
CA VAL A 235 -46.63 33.72 -8.62
C VAL A 235 -46.64 32.35 -7.93
N ILE A 236 -45.58 31.99 -7.27
CA ILE A 236 -45.55 30.77 -6.46
C ILE A 236 -46.12 31.07 -5.07
N SER A 237 -47.23 30.38 -4.73
CA SER A 237 -47.75 30.49 -3.37
C SER A 237 -46.78 29.82 -2.36
N PRO A 238 -46.76 30.28 -1.08
CA PRO A 238 -45.92 29.65 -0.04
C PRO A 238 -46.18 28.14 0.11
N ALA A 239 -47.42 27.70 -0.09
CA ALA A 239 -47.77 26.28 -0.04
C ALA A 239 -47.12 25.46 -1.15
N ILE A 240 -47.12 25.98 -2.39
CA ILE A 240 -46.46 25.34 -3.53
C ILE A 240 -44.93 25.29 -3.27
N GLY A 241 -44.32 26.37 -2.76
CA GLY A 241 -42.90 26.42 -2.40
C GLY A 241 -42.54 25.35 -1.37
N ALA A 242 -43.34 25.16 -0.33
CA ALA A 242 -43.12 24.13 0.69
C ALA A 242 -43.20 22.70 0.13
N VAL A 243 -44.17 22.42 -0.77
CA VAL A 243 -44.31 21.13 -1.44
C VAL A 243 -43.08 20.84 -2.31
N LEU A 244 -42.64 21.80 -3.11
CA LEU A 244 -41.47 21.64 -3.99
C LEU A 244 -40.19 21.43 -3.19
N MET A 245 -40.01 22.11 -2.05
CA MET A 245 -38.87 21.91 -1.13
C MET A 245 -38.88 20.51 -0.53
N SER A 246 -40.06 20.03 -0.09
CA SER A 246 -40.18 18.65 0.42
C SER A 246 -39.88 17.61 -0.65
N LEU A 247 -40.35 17.83 -1.89
CA LEU A 247 -40.07 16.94 -3.03
C LEU A 247 -38.54 16.89 -3.35
N SER A 248 -37.88 18.05 -3.34
CA SER A 248 -36.44 18.15 -3.55
C SER A 248 -35.67 17.31 -2.53
N THR A 249 -36.06 17.39 -1.25
CA THR A 249 -35.44 16.59 -0.18
C THR A 249 -35.61 15.09 -0.41
N VAL A 250 -36.79 14.67 -0.82
CA VAL A 250 -37.07 13.25 -1.15
C VAL A 250 -36.22 12.78 -2.33
N ILE A 251 -36.10 13.60 -3.38
CA ILE A 251 -35.27 13.28 -4.56
C ILE A 251 -33.82 13.10 -4.15
N VAL A 252 -33.25 14.00 -3.34
CA VAL A 252 -31.88 13.90 -2.83
C VAL A 252 -31.69 12.64 -2.01
N ALA A 253 -32.63 12.29 -1.13
CA ALA A 253 -32.57 11.07 -0.31
C ALA A 253 -32.59 9.80 -1.17
N ILE A 254 -33.50 9.74 -2.17
CA ILE A 254 -33.57 8.62 -3.11
C ILE A 254 -32.27 8.51 -3.92
N ASN A 255 -31.73 9.63 -4.44
CA ASN A 255 -30.51 9.63 -5.21
C ASN A 255 -29.31 9.15 -4.37
N ALA A 256 -29.22 9.54 -3.10
CA ALA A 256 -28.18 9.05 -2.19
C ALA A 256 -28.29 7.52 -1.98
N ARG A 257 -29.53 6.99 -1.82
CA ARG A 257 -29.77 5.55 -1.67
C ARG A 257 -29.41 4.73 -2.92
N LEU A 258 -29.42 5.35 -4.09
CA LEU A 258 -29.06 4.73 -5.36
C LEU A 258 -27.53 4.69 -5.60
N LEU A 259 -26.71 4.88 -4.56
CA LEU A 259 -25.27 4.69 -4.65
C LEU A 259 -24.98 3.21 -4.98
N LYS A 260 -24.41 2.97 -6.14
CA LYS A 260 -23.94 1.63 -6.57
C LYS A 260 -22.45 1.69 -6.82
N LEU A 261 -21.71 0.74 -6.25
CA LEU A 261 -20.35 0.46 -6.67
C LEU A 261 -20.42 -0.26 -8.02
N LYS A 262 -19.78 0.28 -9.05
CA LYS A 262 -19.45 -0.53 -10.22
C LYS A 262 -18.33 -1.47 -9.79
N GLN A 263 -18.65 -2.75 -9.70
CA GLN A 263 -17.66 -3.83 -9.57
C GLN A 263 -16.75 -3.87 -10.79
#